data_ba42606d1fd555ad1721517b72dff3f6
#
_entry.id   ba42606d1fd555ad1721517b72dff3f6
#
_cell.length_a   1.000
_cell.length_b   1.000
_cell.length_c   1.000
_cell.angle_alpha   90.00
_cell.angle_beta   90.00
_cell.angle_gamma   90.00
#
_symmetry.space_group_name_H-M   'P 1'
#
loop_
_entity.id
_entity.type
_entity.pdbx_description
1 polymer ?
#
loop_
_entity_poly.entity_id
_entity_poly.type
_entity_poly.pdbx_seq_one_letter_code
_entity_poly.pdbx_strand_id
1 'polypeptide(L)'
;MKRIIAVGFAAFGLTAAGPALALNLCVEGAYPPFSETADDGSIVGFDIDIGQALCAEMGETCELVKVDWDGMIPALLEKKCDAIVASMSATEERKQVIDFSDKYYQVPNRFVGPADAGLTDTPEGMAGKLVGVQRGTIHQNYMEAKYPDTELRLYGTHDEMLLDLQAGRIDAVMSEVMAEGEFLGSPAGEGFAFIGGDHLDPAIHGTGVGVGVRKEDTELRDRFSAAIAAIREDGTYQPIADKYFDFDVYGG
;
A
#
# COMPACT_ATOMS: atom_id res chain seq x y z
N MET A 1 18.77 27.15 72.99
CA MET A 1 18.24 26.10 72.13
C MET A 1 18.04 26.70 70.73
N LYS A 2 18.98 26.43 69.79
CA LYS A 2 18.90 26.92 68.41
C LYS A 2 18.36 25.74 67.56
N ARG A 3 17.19 25.92 66.93
CA ARG A 3 16.60 24.96 65.99
C ARG A 3 17.16 25.23 64.59
N ILE A 4 17.83 24.28 64.04
CA ILE A 4 18.31 24.28 62.61
C ILE A 4 17.18 23.68 61.78
N ILE A 5 16.63 24.46 60.86
CA ILE A 5 15.67 24.00 59.85
C ILE A 5 16.50 23.57 58.63
N ALA A 6 16.50 22.30 58.30
CA ALA A 6 17.08 21.77 57.05
C ALA A 6 16.05 21.90 55.92
N VAL A 7 16.36 22.73 54.93
CA VAL A 7 15.59 22.86 53.68
C VAL A 7 16.12 21.83 52.70
N GLY A 8 15.30 20.80 52.45
CA GLY A 8 15.60 19.81 51.41
C GLY A 8 15.34 20.37 50.01
N PHE A 9 16.36 20.46 49.19
CA PHE A 9 16.25 20.75 47.76
C PHE A 9 15.86 19.49 47.04
N ALA A 10 14.64 19.39 46.52
CA ALA A 10 14.23 18.37 45.59
C ALA A 10 14.75 18.74 44.18
N ALA A 11 15.73 18.04 43.69
CA ALA A 11 16.19 18.19 42.33
C ALA A 11 15.17 17.51 41.37
N PHE A 12 14.39 18.35 40.68
CA PHE A 12 13.57 17.89 39.54
C PHE A 12 14.53 17.61 38.36
N GLY A 13 14.76 16.32 38.07
CA GLY A 13 15.47 15.91 36.87
C GLY A 13 14.64 16.23 35.62
N LEU A 14 15.01 17.27 34.87
CA LEU A 14 14.55 17.44 33.49
C LEU A 14 15.15 16.33 32.67
N THR A 15 14.36 15.33 32.30
CA THR A 15 14.70 14.44 31.19
C THR A 15 14.59 15.25 29.90
N ALA A 16 15.72 15.65 29.32
CA ALA A 16 15.76 16.20 27.98
C ALA A 16 15.32 15.07 27.02
N ALA A 17 14.10 15.12 26.51
CA ALA A 17 13.73 14.35 25.33
C ALA A 17 14.60 14.88 24.18
N GLY A 18 15.52 14.04 23.68
CA GLY A 18 16.26 14.34 22.45
C GLY A 18 15.27 14.52 21.31
N PRO A 19 15.64 15.22 20.22
CA PRO A 19 14.79 15.30 19.06
C PRO A 19 14.49 13.87 18.59
N ALA A 20 13.22 13.47 18.60
CA ALA A 20 12.78 12.27 17.93
C ALA A 20 13.09 12.48 16.44
N LEU A 21 13.95 11.65 15.88
CA LEU A 21 14.18 11.64 14.43
C LEU A 21 12.87 11.17 13.80
N ALA A 22 12.34 11.95 12.84
CA ALA A 22 11.17 11.54 12.10
C ALA A 22 11.47 10.23 11.34
N LEU A 23 10.49 9.30 11.32
CA LEU A 23 10.54 8.13 10.46
C LEU A 23 10.20 8.52 9.02
N ASN A 24 11.03 8.11 8.07
CA ASN A 24 10.78 8.33 6.66
C ASN A 24 9.98 7.15 6.09
N LEU A 25 8.78 7.43 5.56
CA LEU A 25 7.92 6.44 4.92
C LEU A 25 8.04 6.57 3.40
N CYS A 26 8.53 5.52 2.72
CA CYS A 26 8.45 5.43 1.26
C CYS A 26 6.99 5.22 0.85
N VAL A 27 6.50 6.08 -0.06
CA VAL A 27 5.14 6.06 -0.63
C VAL A 27 5.20 6.29 -2.12
N GLU A 28 4.20 5.81 -2.90
CA GLU A 28 4.23 5.92 -4.37
C GLU A 28 3.67 7.26 -4.87
N GLY A 29 2.46 7.60 -4.48
CA GLY A 29 1.77 8.82 -4.93
C GLY A 29 1.25 8.76 -6.38
N ALA A 30 0.97 7.55 -6.90
CA ALA A 30 0.42 7.28 -8.23
C ALA A 30 -0.47 6.02 -8.25
N TYR A 31 -1.15 5.74 -7.14
CA TYR A 31 -2.02 4.56 -6.97
C TYR A 31 -3.28 4.91 -6.15
N PRO A 32 -4.23 5.70 -6.70
CA PRO A 32 -5.48 6.02 -6.00
C PRO A 32 -6.36 4.77 -5.80
N PRO A 33 -7.17 4.70 -4.72
CA PRO A 33 -7.31 5.68 -3.63
C PRO A 33 -6.30 5.49 -2.50
N PHE A 34 -5.29 4.64 -2.68
CA PHE A 34 -4.32 4.30 -1.62
C PHE A 34 -3.25 5.38 -1.45
N SER A 35 -2.71 5.89 -2.56
CA SER A 35 -1.66 6.91 -2.56
C SER A 35 -1.70 7.69 -3.87
N GLU A 36 -2.00 8.99 -3.83
CA GLU A 36 -2.01 9.86 -4.99
C GLU A 36 -1.35 11.20 -4.70
N THR A 37 -0.88 11.86 -5.75
CA THR A 37 -0.35 13.22 -5.67
C THR A 37 -1.45 14.21 -5.98
N ALA A 38 -1.91 14.98 -4.98
CA ALA A 38 -2.92 16.01 -5.12
C ALA A 38 -2.41 17.21 -5.93
N ASP A 39 -3.33 18.10 -6.35
CA ASP A 39 -3.02 19.29 -7.16
C ASP A 39 -2.03 20.26 -6.50
N ASP A 40 -1.99 20.31 -5.19
CA ASP A 40 -1.05 21.14 -4.41
C ASP A 40 0.32 20.47 -4.20
N GLY A 41 0.51 19.25 -4.71
CA GLY A 41 1.72 18.47 -4.62
C GLY A 41 1.82 17.62 -3.33
N SER A 42 0.84 17.69 -2.43
CA SER A 42 0.78 16.79 -1.28
C SER A 42 0.47 15.35 -1.72
N ILE A 43 0.91 14.37 -0.93
CA ILE A 43 0.56 12.97 -1.15
C ILE A 43 -0.55 12.62 -0.17
N VAL A 44 -1.65 12.08 -0.68
CA VAL A 44 -2.87 11.75 0.06
C VAL A 44 -3.32 10.33 -0.27
N GLY A 45 -4.24 9.77 0.51
CA GLY A 45 -4.83 8.46 0.26
C GLY A 45 -4.86 7.58 1.50
N PHE A 46 -5.41 6.38 1.35
CA PHE A 46 -5.60 5.45 2.46
C PHE A 46 -4.29 5.03 3.12
N ASP A 47 -3.26 4.67 2.33
CA ASP A 47 -1.94 4.30 2.85
C ASP A 47 -1.30 5.45 3.64
N ILE A 48 -1.52 6.69 3.18
CA ILE A 48 -0.98 7.88 3.81
C ILE A 48 -1.64 8.11 5.18
N ASP A 49 -2.99 8.07 5.22
CA ASP A 49 -3.74 8.26 6.46
C ASP A 49 -3.42 7.15 7.47
N ILE A 50 -3.34 5.88 7.03
CA ILE A 50 -2.93 4.75 7.88
C ILE A 50 -1.49 4.94 8.36
N GLY A 51 -0.54 5.24 7.46
CA GLY A 51 0.86 5.47 7.82
C GLY A 51 1.02 6.55 8.90
N GLN A 52 0.32 7.68 8.76
CA GLN A 52 0.32 8.77 9.76
C GLN A 52 -0.32 8.33 11.08
N ALA A 53 -1.41 7.57 11.05
CA ALA A 53 -2.06 7.05 12.25
C ALA A 53 -1.14 6.06 13.00
N LEU A 54 -0.45 5.17 12.27
CA LEU A 54 0.53 4.25 12.87
C LEU A 54 1.69 5.00 13.54
N CYS A 55 2.21 6.04 12.88
CA CYS A 55 3.25 6.88 13.45
C CYS A 55 2.78 7.59 14.73
N ALA A 56 1.58 8.15 14.69
CA ALA A 56 0.99 8.81 15.87
C ALA A 56 0.82 7.83 17.04
N GLU A 57 0.34 6.60 16.77
CA GLU A 57 0.20 5.55 17.77
C GLU A 57 1.55 5.14 18.38
N MET A 58 2.61 5.09 17.56
CA MET A 58 3.98 4.81 18.01
C MET A 58 4.63 6.00 18.76
N GLY A 59 3.99 7.17 18.79
CA GLY A 59 4.56 8.40 19.35
C GLY A 59 5.68 9.01 18.51
N GLU A 60 5.70 8.71 17.20
CA GLU A 60 6.69 9.18 16.24
C GLU A 60 6.10 10.26 15.32
N THR A 61 6.97 11.05 14.71
CA THR A 61 6.63 11.90 13.57
C THR A 61 7.08 11.18 12.31
N CYS A 62 6.26 11.17 11.25
CA CYS A 62 6.63 10.58 9.98
C CYS A 62 6.68 11.61 8.86
N GLU A 63 7.69 11.48 8.00
CA GLU A 63 7.84 12.23 6.75
C GLU A 63 7.64 11.30 5.57
N LEU A 64 6.99 11.79 4.52
CA LEU A 64 6.73 11.01 3.31
C LEU A 64 7.87 11.20 2.31
N VAL A 65 8.40 10.10 1.82
CA VAL A 65 9.42 10.06 0.76
C VAL A 65 8.80 9.43 -0.48
N LYS A 66 8.51 10.25 -1.49
CA LYS A 66 7.97 9.76 -2.75
C LYS A 66 9.02 8.97 -3.51
N VAL A 67 8.65 7.73 -3.87
CA VAL A 67 9.52 6.80 -4.61
C VAL A 67 8.66 6.05 -5.63
N ASP A 68 9.10 5.94 -6.85
CA ASP A 68 8.43 5.11 -7.85
C ASP A 68 8.43 3.63 -7.41
N TRP A 69 7.40 2.88 -7.77
CA TRP A 69 7.18 1.50 -7.32
C TRP A 69 8.42 0.60 -7.47
N ASP A 70 9.05 0.63 -8.65
CA ASP A 70 10.26 -0.17 -8.94
C ASP A 70 11.44 0.13 -7.99
N GLY A 71 11.45 1.33 -7.41
CA GLY A 71 12.49 1.84 -6.52
C GLY A 71 12.25 1.60 -5.03
N MET A 72 11.05 1.14 -4.62
CA MET A 72 10.65 1.06 -3.20
C MET A 72 11.59 0.20 -2.35
N ILE A 73 11.76 -1.07 -2.72
CA ILE A 73 12.64 -1.99 -1.99
C ILE A 73 14.10 -1.53 -2.04
N PRO A 74 14.66 -1.15 -3.21
CA PRO A 74 15.99 -0.52 -3.26
C PRO A 74 16.14 0.69 -2.32
N ALA A 75 15.18 1.62 -2.32
CA ALA A 75 15.23 2.81 -1.47
C ALA A 75 15.24 2.46 0.04
N LEU A 76 14.43 1.48 0.45
CA LEU A 76 14.43 0.96 1.82
C LEU A 76 15.80 0.38 2.20
N LEU A 77 16.38 -0.47 1.34
CA LEU A 77 17.69 -1.10 1.59
C LEU A 77 18.84 -0.10 1.59
N GLU A 78 18.75 0.95 0.78
CA GLU A 78 19.70 2.08 0.75
C GLU A 78 19.49 3.08 1.89
N LYS A 79 18.51 2.83 2.78
CA LYS A 79 18.16 3.70 3.92
C LYS A 79 17.70 5.11 3.53
N LYS A 80 17.10 5.25 2.35
CA LYS A 80 16.43 6.47 1.93
C LYS A 80 15.09 6.68 2.65
N CYS A 81 14.49 5.58 3.10
CA CYS A 81 13.36 5.57 4.04
C CYS A 81 13.56 4.46 5.07
N ASP A 82 12.73 4.50 6.12
CA ASP A 82 12.78 3.56 7.24
C ASP A 82 11.74 2.45 7.09
N ALA A 83 10.64 2.76 6.41
CA ALA A 83 9.56 1.82 6.13
C ALA A 83 8.89 2.11 4.77
N ILE A 84 8.23 1.12 4.20
CA ILE A 84 7.40 1.24 2.99
C ILE A 84 5.93 1.13 3.41
N VAL A 85 5.13 2.16 3.07
CA VAL A 85 3.67 2.18 3.22
C VAL A 85 3.09 2.55 1.85
N ALA A 86 2.89 1.53 1.01
CA ALA A 86 2.59 1.71 -0.42
C ALA A 86 1.88 0.50 -1.01
N SER A 87 0.81 0.02 -0.39
CA SER A 87 0.01 -1.12 -0.89
C SER A 87 0.84 -2.38 -1.19
N MET A 88 1.97 -2.57 -0.50
CA MET A 88 2.90 -3.66 -0.78
C MET A 88 2.47 -4.96 -0.08
N SER A 89 2.02 -5.93 -0.86
CA SER A 89 1.65 -7.26 -0.36
C SER A 89 2.85 -8.01 0.21
N ALA A 90 2.65 -8.64 1.37
CA ALA A 90 3.65 -9.46 2.06
C ALA A 90 3.76 -10.85 1.41
N THR A 91 4.45 -10.94 0.27
CA THR A 91 4.69 -12.21 -0.44
C THR A 91 5.94 -12.91 0.08
N GLU A 92 5.99 -14.24 -0.07
CA GLU A 92 7.17 -15.01 0.32
C GLU A 92 8.43 -14.62 -0.47
N GLU A 93 8.29 -14.19 -1.72
CA GLU A 93 9.39 -13.67 -2.52
C GLU A 93 9.97 -12.39 -1.89
N ARG A 94 9.13 -11.40 -1.58
CA ARG A 94 9.55 -10.13 -0.96
C ARG A 94 10.13 -10.34 0.42
N LYS A 95 9.58 -11.29 1.19
CA LYS A 95 10.10 -11.68 2.51
C LYS A 95 11.49 -12.30 2.48
N GLN A 96 12.03 -12.70 1.32
CA GLN A 96 13.43 -13.10 1.22
C GLN A 96 14.39 -11.92 1.34
N VAL A 97 13.95 -10.71 0.98
CA VAL A 97 14.77 -9.50 0.87
C VAL A 97 14.47 -8.49 1.99
N ILE A 98 13.19 -8.27 2.31
CA ILE A 98 12.71 -7.37 3.36
C ILE A 98 11.80 -8.12 4.32
N ASP A 99 11.36 -7.47 5.39
CA ASP A 99 10.37 -8.03 6.32
C ASP A 99 9.09 -7.17 6.33
N PHE A 100 8.02 -7.66 6.92
CA PHE A 100 6.71 -6.99 6.93
C PHE A 100 6.09 -7.03 8.32
N SER A 101 5.36 -5.98 8.66
CA SER A 101 4.42 -5.99 9.78
C SER A 101 3.26 -6.96 9.52
N ASP A 102 2.37 -7.11 10.50
CA ASP A 102 1.03 -7.64 10.26
C ASP A 102 0.33 -6.81 9.17
N LYS A 103 -0.68 -7.42 8.52
CA LYS A 103 -1.42 -6.73 7.47
C LYS A 103 -2.22 -5.55 8.04
N TYR A 104 -2.36 -4.46 7.25
CA TYR A 104 -3.29 -3.39 7.56
C TYR A 104 -4.48 -3.35 6.60
N TYR A 105 -4.43 -4.06 5.45
CA TYR A 105 -5.59 -4.39 4.62
C TYR A 105 -5.35 -5.61 3.73
N GLN A 106 -6.43 -6.09 3.09
CA GLN A 106 -6.37 -7.11 2.05
C GLN A 106 -7.59 -7.05 1.16
N VAL A 107 -7.39 -6.88 -0.14
CA VAL A 107 -8.46 -6.86 -1.14
C VAL A 107 -8.13 -7.81 -2.30
N PRO A 108 -9.14 -8.32 -3.01
CA PRO A 108 -8.91 -9.12 -4.21
C PRO A 108 -8.46 -8.26 -5.40
N ASN A 109 -8.05 -8.94 -6.46
CA ASN A 109 -7.68 -8.34 -7.73
C ASN A 109 -8.76 -8.65 -8.78
N ARG A 110 -8.95 -7.77 -9.76
CA ARG A 110 -9.87 -7.98 -10.88
C ARG A 110 -9.29 -7.47 -12.18
N PHE A 111 -9.83 -8.03 -13.26
CA PHE A 111 -9.64 -7.46 -14.58
C PHE A 111 -10.63 -6.33 -14.84
N VAL A 112 -10.18 -5.33 -15.59
CA VAL A 112 -11.02 -4.28 -16.18
C VAL A 112 -10.73 -4.17 -17.67
N GLY A 113 -11.76 -3.97 -18.46
CA GLY A 113 -11.66 -3.77 -19.90
C GLY A 113 -12.94 -3.17 -20.46
N PRO A 114 -13.03 -2.92 -21.80
CA PRO A 114 -14.23 -2.40 -22.43
C PRO A 114 -15.44 -3.27 -22.16
N ALA A 115 -16.55 -2.67 -21.71
CA ALA A 115 -17.75 -3.39 -21.27
C ALA A 115 -18.41 -4.25 -22.36
N ASP A 116 -18.21 -3.88 -23.62
CA ASP A 116 -18.78 -4.54 -24.80
C ASP A 116 -17.80 -5.50 -25.51
N ALA A 117 -16.58 -5.66 -25.01
CA ALA A 117 -15.54 -6.49 -25.64
C ALA A 117 -15.80 -8.01 -25.54
N GLY A 118 -16.73 -8.43 -24.65
CA GLY A 118 -17.07 -9.85 -24.46
C GLY A 118 -15.90 -10.69 -23.90
N LEU A 119 -14.96 -10.04 -23.18
CA LEU A 119 -13.85 -10.72 -22.55
C LEU A 119 -14.33 -11.53 -21.34
N THR A 120 -13.62 -12.61 -21.05
CA THR A 120 -13.81 -13.41 -19.83
C THR A 120 -12.49 -13.54 -19.08
N ASP A 121 -12.55 -13.60 -17.76
CA ASP A 121 -11.40 -13.65 -16.84
C ASP A 121 -10.75 -15.05 -16.75
N THR A 122 -10.99 -15.91 -17.71
CA THR A 122 -10.35 -17.22 -17.79
C THR A 122 -9.08 -17.16 -18.63
N PRO A 123 -8.10 -18.07 -18.42
CA PRO A 123 -6.90 -18.14 -19.24
C PRO A 123 -7.20 -18.25 -20.75
N GLU A 124 -8.23 -19.03 -21.12
CA GLU A 124 -8.67 -19.16 -22.51
C GLU A 124 -9.29 -17.88 -23.06
N GLY A 125 -10.05 -17.14 -22.22
CA GLY A 125 -10.70 -15.89 -22.61
C GLY A 125 -9.71 -14.74 -22.79
N MET A 126 -8.58 -14.79 -22.10
CA MET A 126 -7.48 -13.82 -22.21
C MET A 126 -6.36 -14.26 -23.17
N ALA A 127 -6.42 -15.48 -23.74
CA ALA A 127 -5.40 -15.96 -24.65
C ALA A 127 -5.26 -15.05 -25.89
N GLY A 128 -4.03 -14.62 -26.18
CA GLY A 128 -3.70 -13.71 -27.28
C GLY A 128 -4.19 -12.27 -27.08
N LYS A 129 -4.69 -11.92 -25.88
CA LYS A 129 -5.02 -10.54 -25.50
C LYS A 129 -3.79 -9.83 -24.95
N LEU A 130 -3.72 -8.53 -25.14
CA LEU A 130 -2.68 -7.69 -24.56
C LEU A 130 -3.20 -7.08 -23.25
N VAL A 131 -2.69 -7.57 -22.12
CA VAL A 131 -3.11 -7.15 -20.78
C VAL A 131 -2.04 -6.29 -20.14
N GLY A 132 -2.44 -5.13 -19.63
CA GLY A 132 -1.57 -4.23 -18.85
C GLY A 132 -1.50 -4.63 -17.39
N VAL A 133 -0.29 -4.57 -16.82
CA VAL A 133 -0.04 -4.67 -15.39
C VAL A 133 1.11 -3.74 -15.00
N GLN A 134 1.12 -3.27 -13.76
CA GLN A 134 2.27 -2.53 -13.26
C GLN A 134 3.44 -3.50 -13.00
N ARG A 135 4.65 -3.11 -13.41
CA ARG A 135 5.87 -3.93 -13.32
C ARG A 135 6.24 -4.23 -11.87
N GLY A 136 6.74 -5.44 -11.59
CA GLY A 136 7.20 -5.85 -10.26
C GLY A 136 6.08 -6.01 -9.23
N THR A 137 4.83 -6.14 -9.69
CA THR A 137 3.66 -6.34 -8.82
C THR A 137 3.26 -7.80 -8.72
N ILE A 138 2.42 -8.09 -7.74
CA ILE A 138 1.75 -9.39 -7.60
C ILE A 138 0.86 -9.69 -8.81
N HIS A 139 0.34 -8.66 -9.49
CA HIS A 139 -0.49 -8.79 -10.69
C HIS A 139 0.32 -9.34 -11.86
N GLN A 140 1.56 -8.83 -12.06
CA GLN A 140 2.47 -9.39 -13.05
C GLN A 140 2.75 -10.86 -12.76
N ASN A 141 3.15 -11.20 -11.51
CA ASN A 141 3.47 -12.58 -11.12
C ASN A 141 2.26 -13.50 -11.32
N TYR A 142 1.05 -13.02 -11.02
CA TYR A 142 -0.18 -13.77 -11.20
C TYR A 142 -0.48 -14.04 -12.68
N MET A 143 -0.37 -13.03 -13.52
CA MET A 143 -0.58 -13.16 -14.96
C MET A 143 0.43 -14.14 -15.58
N GLU A 144 1.71 -14.01 -15.26
CA GLU A 144 2.76 -14.91 -15.76
C GLU A 144 2.52 -16.36 -15.32
N ALA A 145 2.03 -16.58 -14.10
CA ALA A 145 1.79 -17.93 -13.57
C ALA A 145 0.49 -18.58 -14.07
N LYS A 146 -0.59 -17.79 -14.23
CA LYS A 146 -1.94 -18.33 -14.50
C LYS A 146 -2.43 -18.11 -15.93
N TYR A 147 -1.86 -17.13 -16.65
CA TYR A 147 -2.29 -16.71 -18.01
C TYR A 147 -1.13 -16.75 -19.01
N PRO A 148 -0.49 -17.91 -19.22
CA PRO A 148 0.75 -18.01 -20.00
C PRO A 148 0.58 -17.67 -21.48
N ASP A 149 -0.64 -17.74 -22.01
CA ASP A 149 -0.95 -17.44 -23.42
C ASP A 149 -1.43 -15.97 -23.62
N THR A 150 -1.36 -15.14 -22.58
CA THR A 150 -1.70 -13.71 -22.62
C THR A 150 -0.44 -12.90 -22.89
N GLU A 151 -0.52 -11.89 -23.76
CA GLU A 151 0.57 -10.93 -23.94
C GLU A 151 0.53 -9.88 -22.82
N LEU A 152 1.66 -9.68 -22.12
CA LEU A 152 1.74 -8.67 -21.05
C LEU A 152 2.43 -7.42 -21.53
N ARG A 153 1.84 -6.26 -21.19
CA ARG A 153 2.51 -4.98 -21.26
C ARG A 153 2.75 -4.44 -19.86
N LEU A 154 4.02 -4.19 -19.53
CA LEU A 154 4.45 -3.75 -18.21
C LEU A 154 4.58 -2.23 -18.18
N TYR A 155 3.97 -1.59 -17.17
CA TYR A 155 3.95 -0.15 -16.97
C TYR A 155 4.74 0.26 -15.73
N GLY A 156 5.24 1.48 -15.71
CA GLY A 156 5.89 2.07 -14.53
C GLY A 156 4.89 2.43 -13.45
N THR A 157 3.72 2.96 -13.85
CA THR A 157 2.64 3.36 -12.95
C THR A 157 1.30 2.80 -13.38
N HIS A 158 0.35 2.74 -12.45
CA HIS A 158 -1.04 2.37 -12.70
C HIS A 158 -1.72 3.36 -13.67
N ASP A 159 -1.46 4.65 -13.51
CA ASP A 159 -2.02 5.69 -14.38
C ASP A 159 -1.62 5.53 -15.85
N GLU A 160 -0.33 5.23 -16.13
CA GLU A 160 0.14 4.96 -17.50
C GLU A 160 -0.59 3.77 -18.12
N MET A 161 -0.85 2.72 -17.32
CA MET A 161 -1.58 1.53 -17.73
C MET A 161 -3.03 1.88 -18.11
N LEU A 162 -3.73 2.65 -17.28
CA LEU A 162 -5.10 3.09 -17.54
C LEU A 162 -5.21 4.00 -18.75
N LEU A 163 -4.24 4.90 -18.99
CA LEU A 163 -4.20 5.73 -20.21
C LEU A 163 -4.08 4.89 -21.49
N ASP A 164 -3.33 3.79 -21.45
CA ASP A 164 -3.23 2.87 -22.59
C ASP A 164 -4.50 2.05 -22.78
N LEU A 165 -5.18 1.65 -21.70
CA LEU A 165 -6.49 1.00 -21.76
C LEU A 165 -7.53 1.93 -22.42
N GLN A 166 -7.64 3.17 -21.94
CA GLN A 166 -8.57 4.18 -22.50
C GLN A 166 -8.32 4.47 -23.98
N ALA A 167 -7.06 4.46 -24.39
CA ALA A 167 -6.67 4.67 -25.78
C ALA A 167 -6.85 3.43 -26.66
N GLY A 168 -7.32 2.30 -26.12
CA GLY A 168 -7.49 1.03 -26.84
C GLY A 168 -6.16 0.43 -27.32
N ARG A 169 -5.05 0.73 -26.63
CA ARG A 169 -3.73 0.18 -26.94
C ARG A 169 -3.44 -1.15 -26.25
N ILE A 170 -4.26 -1.49 -25.27
CA ILE A 170 -4.33 -2.79 -24.58
C ILE A 170 -5.79 -3.22 -24.43
N ASP A 171 -6.03 -4.52 -24.31
CA ASP A 171 -7.38 -5.08 -24.26
C ASP A 171 -7.99 -5.06 -22.86
N ALA A 172 -7.17 -5.22 -21.83
CA ALA A 172 -7.59 -5.23 -20.43
C ALA A 172 -6.43 -4.83 -19.51
N VAL A 173 -6.74 -4.60 -18.26
CA VAL A 173 -5.78 -4.42 -17.17
C VAL A 173 -6.12 -5.35 -16.01
N MET A 174 -5.15 -5.63 -15.14
CA MET A 174 -5.36 -6.34 -13.89
C MET A 174 -4.70 -5.60 -12.75
N SER A 175 -5.48 -5.28 -11.71
CA SER A 175 -5.00 -4.63 -10.49
C SER A 175 -5.93 -4.93 -9.30
N GLU A 176 -5.70 -4.29 -8.16
CA GLU A 176 -6.58 -4.40 -7.00
C GLU A 176 -7.97 -3.81 -7.31
N VAL A 177 -9.00 -4.50 -6.83
CA VAL A 177 -10.41 -4.14 -7.09
C VAL A 177 -10.75 -2.70 -6.70
N MET A 178 -10.07 -2.14 -5.70
CA MET A 178 -10.33 -0.77 -5.23
C MET A 178 -9.75 0.29 -6.17
N ALA A 179 -8.51 0.11 -6.63
CA ALA A 179 -7.90 1.02 -7.60
C ALA A 179 -8.67 1.01 -8.92
N GLU A 180 -9.09 -0.17 -9.36
CA GLU A 180 -9.93 -0.30 -10.55
C GLU A 180 -11.35 0.25 -10.33
N GLY A 181 -11.90 0.13 -9.12
CA GLY A 181 -13.19 0.71 -8.75
C GLY A 181 -13.19 2.24 -8.80
N GLU A 182 -12.10 2.87 -8.32
CA GLU A 182 -11.90 4.32 -8.41
C GLU A 182 -11.88 4.78 -9.89
N PHE A 183 -11.11 4.08 -10.74
CA PHE A 183 -11.12 4.34 -12.17
C PHE A 183 -12.52 4.22 -12.78
N LEU A 184 -13.22 3.10 -12.52
CA LEU A 184 -14.57 2.85 -13.07
C LEU A 184 -15.62 3.86 -12.57
N GLY A 185 -15.45 4.42 -11.37
CA GLY A 185 -16.30 5.47 -10.80
C GLY A 185 -16.04 6.86 -11.38
N SER A 186 -14.92 7.05 -12.09
CA SER A 186 -14.53 8.33 -12.69
C SER A 186 -15.09 8.50 -14.11
N PRO A 187 -15.13 9.74 -14.65
CA PRO A 187 -15.47 9.97 -16.06
C PRO A 187 -14.55 9.22 -17.04
N ALA A 188 -13.31 8.92 -16.64
CA ALA A 188 -12.34 8.20 -17.46
C ALA A 188 -12.67 6.71 -17.61
N GLY A 189 -13.44 6.14 -16.67
CA GLY A 189 -13.91 4.75 -16.68
C GLY A 189 -15.20 4.53 -17.47
N GLU A 190 -15.81 5.57 -18.09
CA GLU A 190 -17.02 5.41 -18.88
C GLU A 190 -16.78 4.44 -20.06
N GLY A 191 -17.63 3.42 -20.17
CA GLY A 191 -17.50 2.38 -21.20
C GLY A 191 -16.62 1.18 -20.80
N PHE A 192 -16.03 1.21 -19.61
CA PHE A 192 -15.27 0.10 -19.04
C PHE A 192 -16.05 -0.60 -17.92
N ALA A 193 -15.69 -1.84 -17.63
CA ALA A 193 -16.32 -2.64 -16.57
C ALA A 193 -15.33 -3.67 -16.03
N PHE A 194 -15.63 -4.16 -14.82
CA PHE A 194 -14.99 -5.37 -14.33
C PHE A 194 -15.30 -6.56 -15.24
N ILE A 195 -14.28 -7.40 -15.48
CA ILE A 195 -14.38 -8.64 -16.23
C ILE A 195 -14.27 -9.79 -15.23
N GLY A 196 -15.34 -10.60 -15.11
CA GLY A 196 -15.37 -11.76 -14.23
C GLY A 196 -15.42 -11.45 -12.74
N GLY A 197 -14.77 -12.30 -11.95
CA GLY A 197 -14.81 -12.28 -10.49
C GLY A 197 -13.51 -11.88 -9.81
N ASP A 198 -13.46 -12.12 -8.50
CA ASP A 198 -12.30 -11.83 -7.66
C ASP A 198 -11.20 -12.87 -7.85
N HIS A 199 -9.98 -12.40 -7.96
CA HIS A 199 -8.76 -13.22 -8.00
C HIS A 199 -7.95 -12.98 -6.73
N LEU A 200 -7.84 -14.03 -5.90
CA LEU A 200 -7.04 -14.03 -4.70
C LEU A 200 -6.36 -15.40 -4.54
N ASP A 201 -5.07 -15.47 -4.84
CA ASP A 201 -4.23 -16.67 -4.66
C ASP A 201 -3.15 -16.34 -3.62
N PRO A 202 -3.29 -16.81 -2.36
CA PRO A 202 -2.34 -16.47 -1.30
C PRO A 202 -0.89 -16.89 -1.60
N ALA A 203 -0.68 -17.89 -2.46
CA ALA A 203 0.65 -18.32 -2.84
C ALA A 203 1.38 -17.28 -3.72
N ILE A 204 0.63 -16.45 -4.45
CA ILE A 204 1.17 -15.41 -5.33
C ILE A 204 0.94 -14.02 -4.72
N HIS A 205 -0.30 -13.75 -4.29
CA HIS A 205 -0.71 -12.45 -3.78
C HIS A 205 -0.25 -12.19 -2.33
N GLY A 206 0.24 -13.24 -1.62
CA GLY A 206 0.65 -13.12 -0.22
C GLY A 206 -0.54 -13.11 0.75
N THR A 207 -0.28 -12.67 1.98
CA THR A 207 -1.22 -12.72 3.11
C THR A 207 -1.86 -11.38 3.46
N GLY A 208 -1.78 -10.43 2.56
CA GLY A 208 -2.27 -9.06 2.73
C GLY A 208 -1.15 -8.04 2.63
N VAL A 209 -1.52 -6.78 2.70
CA VAL A 209 -0.64 -5.63 2.61
C VAL A 209 -0.13 -5.27 4.00
N GLY A 210 1.18 -5.20 4.17
CA GLY A 210 1.86 -4.83 5.41
C GLY A 210 2.85 -3.69 5.21
N VAL A 211 3.32 -3.13 6.32
CA VAL A 211 4.41 -2.15 6.30
C VAL A 211 5.73 -2.87 6.09
N GLY A 212 6.42 -2.54 4.97
CA GLY A 212 7.73 -3.14 4.66
C GLY A 212 8.85 -2.47 5.46
N VAL A 213 9.74 -3.28 6.03
CA VAL A 213 10.93 -2.83 6.77
C VAL A 213 12.15 -3.66 6.38
N ARG A 214 13.37 -3.18 6.67
CA ARG A 214 14.57 -4.00 6.49
C ARG A 214 14.54 -5.21 7.44
N LYS A 215 15.16 -6.30 7.05
CA LYS A 215 15.18 -7.55 7.86
C LYS A 215 15.82 -7.39 9.24
N GLU A 216 16.78 -6.49 9.37
CA GLU A 216 17.42 -6.17 10.64
C GLU A 216 16.58 -5.29 11.56
N ASP A 217 15.57 -4.58 11.02
CA ASP A 217 14.74 -3.62 11.76
C ASP A 217 13.54 -4.31 12.43
N THR A 218 13.78 -5.43 13.09
CA THR A 218 12.73 -6.26 13.71
C THR A 218 11.93 -5.52 14.78
N GLU A 219 12.58 -4.65 15.55
CA GLU A 219 11.89 -3.81 16.55
C GLU A 219 10.90 -2.85 15.88
N LEU A 220 11.29 -2.21 14.77
CA LEU A 220 10.41 -1.30 14.02
C LEU A 220 9.22 -2.07 13.41
N ARG A 221 9.46 -3.26 12.84
CA ARG A 221 8.40 -4.16 12.36
C ARG A 221 7.38 -4.45 13.46
N ASP A 222 7.87 -4.88 14.63
CA ASP A 222 7.00 -5.26 15.75
C ASP A 222 6.22 -4.05 16.31
N ARG A 223 6.82 -2.86 16.30
CA ARG A 223 6.14 -1.60 16.64
C ARG A 223 5.01 -1.28 15.65
N PHE A 224 5.23 -1.44 14.34
CA PHE A 224 4.17 -1.27 13.34
C PHE A 224 3.05 -2.31 13.54
N SER A 225 3.36 -3.58 13.77
CA SER A 225 2.35 -4.60 14.05
C SER A 225 1.52 -4.27 15.29
N ALA A 226 2.16 -3.83 16.37
CA ALA A 226 1.47 -3.41 17.58
C ALA A 226 0.58 -2.17 17.34
N ALA A 227 1.06 -1.20 16.57
CA ALA A 227 0.30 0.00 16.22
C ALA A 227 -0.93 -0.33 15.35
N ILE A 228 -0.79 -1.24 14.36
CA ILE A 228 -1.93 -1.73 13.56
C ILE A 228 -3.00 -2.36 14.46
N ALA A 229 -2.60 -3.21 15.41
CA ALA A 229 -3.52 -3.82 16.35
C ALA A 229 -4.20 -2.76 17.23
N ALA A 230 -3.45 -1.79 17.76
CA ALA A 230 -3.94 -0.72 18.63
C ALA A 230 -4.97 0.19 17.94
N ILE A 231 -4.67 0.72 16.74
CA ILE A 231 -5.60 1.60 16.01
C ILE A 231 -6.88 0.88 15.57
N ARG A 232 -6.83 -0.45 15.44
CA ARG A 232 -8.02 -1.27 15.18
C ARG A 232 -8.86 -1.48 16.44
N GLU A 233 -8.21 -1.69 17.58
CA GLU A 233 -8.89 -1.92 18.87
C GLU A 233 -9.53 -0.64 19.40
N ASP A 234 -8.85 0.50 19.29
CA ASP A 234 -9.33 1.79 19.79
C ASP A 234 -10.33 2.49 18.87
N GLY A 235 -10.54 1.95 17.64
CA GLY A 235 -11.48 2.47 16.66
C GLY A 235 -10.92 3.58 15.77
N THR A 236 -9.63 3.90 15.80
CA THR A 236 -8.98 4.88 14.91
C THR A 236 -8.97 4.42 13.45
N TYR A 237 -8.82 3.10 13.21
CA TYR A 237 -8.75 2.52 11.86
C TYR A 237 -10.03 2.73 11.05
N GLN A 238 -11.19 2.44 11.64
CA GLN A 238 -12.46 2.40 10.91
C GLN A 238 -12.82 3.75 10.26
N PRO A 239 -12.77 4.91 10.96
CA PRO A 239 -13.06 6.20 10.33
C PRO A 239 -12.07 6.56 9.20
N ILE A 240 -10.85 6.02 9.22
CA ILE A 240 -9.90 6.20 8.12
C ILE A 240 -10.36 5.35 6.92
N ALA A 241 -10.65 4.07 7.14
CA ALA A 241 -11.13 3.18 6.08
C ALA A 241 -12.42 3.68 5.43
N ASP A 242 -13.38 4.16 6.22
CA ASP A 242 -14.69 4.67 5.76
C ASP A 242 -14.60 5.92 4.88
N LYS A 243 -13.45 6.62 4.83
CA LYS A 243 -13.24 7.73 3.87
C LYS A 243 -13.07 7.24 2.43
N TYR A 244 -12.58 6.01 2.27
CA TYR A 244 -12.12 5.46 0.98
C TYR A 244 -12.94 4.27 0.53
N PHE A 245 -13.56 3.53 1.47
CA PHE A 245 -14.19 2.24 1.21
C PHE A 245 -15.54 2.15 1.91
N ASP A 246 -16.50 1.49 1.28
CA ASP A 246 -17.86 1.24 1.80
C ASP A 246 -18.02 -0.19 2.38
N PHE A 247 -16.91 -0.91 2.57
CA PHE A 247 -16.86 -2.27 3.12
C PHE A 247 -15.63 -2.47 4.00
N ASP A 248 -15.57 -3.59 4.74
CA ASP A 248 -14.40 -3.94 5.57
C ASP A 248 -13.20 -4.33 4.69
N VAL A 249 -12.30 -3.36 4.46
CA VAL A 249 -11.08 -3.53 3.67
C VAL A 249 -10.00 -4.35 4.40
N TYR A 250 -10.10 -4.48 5.72
CA TYR A 250 -9.15 -5.31 6.47
C TYR A 250 -9.28 -6.78 6.11
N GLY A 251 -10.49 -7.22 5.80
CA GLY A 251 -10.80 -8.61 5.51
C GLY A 251 -10.66 -9.51 6.76
N GLY A 252 -11.58 -10.43 6.95
CA GLY A 252 -11.57 -11.40 8.06
C GLY A 252 -10.54 -12.50 7.88
#